data_3b3721863d438ef65f2fb34270b89a65
#
_entry.id   3b3721863d438ef65f2fb34270b89a65
#
_cell.length_a   1.000
_cell.length_b   1.000
_cell.length_c   1.000
_cell.angle_alpha   90.00
_cell.angle_beta   90.00
_cell.angle_gamma   90.00
#
_symmetry.space_group_name_H-M   'P 1'
#
loop_
_entity.id
_entity.type
_entity.pdbx_description
1 polymer ?
#
loop_
_entity_poly.entity_id
_entity_poly.type
_entity_poly.pdbx_seq_one_letter_code
_entity_poly.pdbx_strand_id
1 'polypeptide(L)'
;ADLRSGKNNIYSCLAPPDLLDIATRAAEELPERTKDTSSLAHILRKRKDKARAYFDELAGKFGRQYVPGRSWKGLAEALLKILNYETVADLGAGEGTLAQLLAQRARKVIAVDHSPKMVEFGTKLAKEHKLPNLEYRLGDIEEIPIDDASVDLAFFSQALHHAEHPPRALREAHRILKPGGT
;
A
#
# COMPACT_ATOMS: atom_id res chain seq x y z
N ALA A 1 17.37 18.75 15.00
CA ALA A 1 16.19 19.41 15.62
C ALA A 1 15.14 18.32 15.87
N ASP A 2 14.73 18.18 17.12
CA ASP A 2 13.71 17.20 17.47
C ASP A 2 12.33 17.78 17.14
N LEU A 3 11.66 17.17 16.21
CA LEU A 3 10.27 17.46 15.91
C LEU A 3 9.38 16.53 16.74
N ARG A 4 8.47 17.11 17.51
CA ARG A 4 7.49 16.35 18.27
C ARG A 4 6.19 16.29 17.48
N SER A 5 5.77 15.10 17.09
CA SER A 5 4.48 14.86 16.45
C SER A 5 3.61 13.98 17.34
N GLY A 6 2.69 14.61 18.09
CA GLY A 6 1.85 13.94 19.06
C GLY A 6 2.66 13.30 20.20
N LYS A 7 2.55 11.97 20.37
CA LYS A 7 3.30 11.19 21.37
C LYS A 7 4.68 10.71 20.90
N ASN A 8 5.04 10.98 19.65
CA ASN A 8 6.26 10.49 19.02
C ASN A 8 7.30 11.60 18.92
N ASN A 9 8.56 11.28 19.20
CA ASN A 9 9.70 12.11 18.88
C ASN A 9 10.23 11.66 17.51
N ILE A 10 10.39 12.61 16.59
CA ILE A 10 11.00 12.38 15.28
C ILE A 10 12.41 12.93 15.35
N TYR A 11 13.39 12.05 15.15
CA TYR A 11 14.79 12.40 15.09
C TYR A 11 15.25 12.46 13.64
N SER A 12 16.00 13.50 13.30
CA SER A 12 16.67 13.61 11.99
C SER A 12 18.16 13.75 12.18
N CYS A 13 18.93 13.04 11.40
CA CYS A 13 20.38 13.19 11.39
C CYS A 13 20.75 14.33 10.42
N LEU A 14 21.37 15.39 10.95
CA LEU A 14 21.84 16.56 10.19
C LEU A 14 23.38 16.54 9.99
N ALA A 15 24.02 15.40 10.27
CA ALA A 15 25.47 15.28 10.06
C ALA A 15 25.82 15.34 8.58
N PRO A 16 26.97 15.94 8.20
CA PRO A 16 27.50 15.85 6.84
C PRO A 16 27.67 14.40 6.37
N PRO A 17 27.53 14.11 5.07
CA PRO A 17 27.60 12.75 4.53
C PRO A 17 28.87 11.99 4.91
N ASP A 18 30.00 12.65 4.92
CA ASP A 18 31.32 12.11 5.28
C ASP A 18 31.37 11.66 6.74
N LEU A 19 30.78 12.43 7.67
CA LEU A 19 30.66 12.03 9.07
C LEU A 19 29.69 10.86 9.26
N LEU A 20 28.62 10.81 8.47
CA LEU A 20 27.69 9.68 8.48
C LEU A 20 28.35 8.40 7.99
N ASP A 21 29.19 8.48 6.94
CA ASP A 21 29.93 7.33 6.42
C ASP A 21 30.93 6.80 7.45
N ILE A 22 31.70 7.69 8.11
CA ILE A 22 32.62 7.30 9.18
C ILE A 22 31.86 6.65 10.35
N ALA A 23 30.75 7.26 10.80
CA ALA A 23 29.96 6.72 11.90
C ALA A 23 29.33 5.36 11.53
N THR A 24 28.89 5.19 10.29
CA THR A 24 28.34 3.92 9.79
C THR A 24 29.39 2.82 9.79
N ARG A 25 30.59 3.10 9.29
CA ARG A 25 31.72 2.14 9.30
C ARG A 25 32.14 1.78 10.73
N ALA A 26 32.26 2.76 11.62
CA ALA A 26 32.57 2.50 13.01
C ALA A 26 31.50 1.66 13.71
N ALA A 27 30.20 1.90 13.40
CA ALA A 27 29.11 1.10 13.91
C ALA A 27 29.12 -0.35 13.37
N GLU A 28 29.73 -0.60 12.20
CA GLU A 28 29.87 -1.95 11.65
C GLU A 28 30.78 -2.86 12.48
N GLU A 29 31.72 -2.27 13.18
CA GLU A 29 32.68 -2.98 14.03
C GLU A 29 32.16 -3.24 15.46
N LEU A 30 31.00 -2.67 15.83
CA LEU A 30 30.44 -2.83 17.17
C LEU A 30 29.78 -4.22 17.36
N PRO A 31 30.14 -4.95 18.43
CA PRO A 31 29.55 -6.26 18.73
C PRO A 31 28.01 -6.22 18.91
N GLU A 32 27.51 -5.08 19.40
CA GLU A 32 26.10 -4.85 19.67
C GLU A 32 25.25 -4.67 18.41
N ARG A 33 25.86 -4.34 17.28
CA ARG A 33 25.14 -4.06 16.00
C ARG A 33 24.20 -5.16 15.60
N THR A 34 24.63 -6.42 15.69
CA THR A 34 23.81 -7.57 15.32
C THR A 34 22.55 -7.66 16.20
N LYS A 35 22.71 -7.40 17.50
CA LYS A 35 21.61 -7.40 18.46
C LYS A 35 20.66 -6.23 18.20
N ASP A 36 21.17 -5.05 17.93
CA ASP A 36 20.37 -3.85 17.65
C ASP A 36 19.62 -3.99 16.32
N THR A 37 20.25 -4.49 15.27
CA THR A 37 19.60 -4.78 13.98
C THR A 37 18.48 -5.79 14.13
N SER A 38 18.72 -6.88 14.89
CA SER A 38 17.68 -7.90 15.14
C SER A 38 16.53 -7.36 15.97
N SER A 39 16.83 -6.51 16.97
CA SER A 39 15.82 -5.85 17.80
C SER A 39 14.98 -4.87 17.00
N LEU A 40 15.60 -4.08 16.11
CA LEU A 40 14.91 -3.19 15.20
C LEU A 40 13.99 -3.97 14.25
N ALA A 41 14.50 -5.01 13.62
CA ALA A 41 13.70 -5.88 12.73
C ALA A 41 12.50 -6.51 13.47
N HIS A 42 12.68 -6.91 14.74
CA HIS A 42 11.59 -7.42 15.57
C HIS A 42 10.51 -6.34 15.83
N ILE A 43 10.92 -5.12 16.17
CA ILE A 43 10.00 -4.00 16.42
C ILE A 43 9.22 -3.65 15.16
N LEU A 44 9.89 -3.57 14.01
CA LEU A 44 9.26 -3.28 12.72
C LEU A 44 8.25 -4.35 12.34
N ARG A 45 8.61 -5.64 12.47
CA ARG A 45 7.69 -6.76 12.24
C ARG A 45 6.46 -6.66 13.15
N LYS A 46 6.66 -6.40 14.44
CA LYS A 46 5.54 -6.25 15.40
C LYS A 46 4.61 -5.08 15.05
N ARG A 47 5.14 -3.97 14.53
CA ARG A 47 4.32 -2.85 14.02
C ARG A 47 3.49 -3.27 12.80
N LYS A 48 4.11 -3.97 11.85
CA LYS A 48 3.44 -4.47 10.64
C LYS A 48 2.32 -5.47 10.98
N ASP A 49 2.60 -6.41 11.91
CA ASP A 49 1.60 -7.37 12.37
C ASP A 49 0.43 -6.69 13.11
N LYS A 50 0.71 -5.64 13.89
CA LYS A 50 -0.32 -4.85 14.56
C LYS A 50 -1.20 -4.07 13.56
N ALA A 51 -0.60 -3.48 12.53
CA ALA A 51 -1.34 -2.81 11.47
C ALA A 51 -2.23 -3.80 10.71
N ARG A 52 -1.69 -4.97 10.35
CA ARG A 52 -2.46 -6.04 9.70
C ARG A 52 -3.64 -6.49 10.56
N ALA A 53 -3.40 -6.78 11.85
CA ALA A 53 -4.46 -7.20 12.77
C ALA A 53 -5.58 -6.15 12.89
N TYR A 54 -5.24 -4.87 12.89
CA TYR A 54 -6.21 -3.78 12.89
C TYR A 54 -7.10 -3.80 11.64
N PHE A 55 -6.52 -3.96 10.45
CA PHE A 55 -7.30 -4.03 9.21
C PHE A 55 -8.09 -5.34 9.10
N ASP A 56 -7.55 -6.47 9.60
CA ASP A 56 -8.27 -7.73 9.69
C ASP A 56 -9.53 -7.63 10.58
N GLU A 57 -9.47 -6.82 11.64
CA GLU A 57 -10.61 -6.56 12.51
C GLU A 57 -11.66 -5.65 11.87
N LEU A 58 -11.22 -4.75 10.98
CA LEU A 58 -12.09 -3.82 10.25
C LEU A 58 -12.75 -4.43 9.01
N ALA A 59 -12.30 -5.60 8.56
CA ALA A 59 -12.87 -6.26 7.38
C ALA A 59 -14.39 -6.46 7.52
N GLY A 60 -15.16 -6.01 6.52
CA GLY A 60 -16.61 -5.98 6.53
C GLY A 60 -17.25 -4.81 7.30
N LYS A 61 -16.45 -4.00 7.99
CA LYS A 61 -16.93 -2.82 8.72
C LYS A 61 -16.42 -1.51 8.12
N PHE A 62 -15.32 -1.56 7.35
CA PHE A 62 -14.61 -0.39 6.86
C PHE A 62 -15.49 0.49 5.98
N GLY A 63 -16.17 -0.08 5.00
CA GLY A 63 -17.05 0.65 4.09
C GLY A 63 -18.29 1.26 4.78
N ARG A 64 -18.68 0.77 5.97
CA ARG A 64 -19.79 1.31 6.74
C ARG A 64 -19.39 2.41 7.72
N GLN A 65 -18.19 2.35 8.25
CA GLN A 65 -17.69 3.26 9.29
C GLN A 65 -16.79 4.36 8.75
N TYR A 66 -16.08 4.09 7.65
CA TYR A 66 -15.15 5.01 7.01
C TYR A 66 -15.68 5.39 5.62
N VAL A 67 -16.64 6.30 5.57
CA VAL A 67 -17.06 6.92 4.31
C VAL A 67 -16.29 8.21 4.17
N PRO A 68 -15.21 8.25 3.35
CA PRO A 68 -14.65 9.53 2.91
C PRO A 68 -15.80 10.29 2.28
N GLY A 69 -15.93 11.57 2.56
CA GLY A 69 -17.10 12.38 2.24
C GLY A 69 -17.68 12.13 0.84
N ARG A 70 -18.98 12.26 0.70
CA ARG A 70 -19.77 11.97 -0.53
C ARG A 70 -19.18 12.54 -1.83
N SER A 71 -18.36 13.59 -1.75
CA SER A 71 -17.73 14.26 -2.88
C SER A 71 -16.68 13.42 -3.62
N TRP A 72 -15.89 12.59 -2.93
CA TRP A 72 -14.87 11.78 -3.61
C TRP A 72 -15.48 10.67 -4.46
N LYS A 73 -16.59 10.08 -4.03
CA LYS A 73 -17.29 9.05 -4.80
C LYS A 73 -17.84 9.64 -6.10
N GLY A 74 -18.47 10.80 -6.04
CA GLY A 74 -18.94 11.49 -7.23
C GLY A 74 -17.83 11.88 -8.20
N LEU A 75 -16.68 12.33 -7.66
CA LEU A 75 -15.50 12.63 -8.47
C LEU A 75 -14.93 11.36 -9.11
N ALA A 76 -14.79 10.27 -8.34
CA ALA A 76 -14.33 8.99 -8.85
C ALA A 76 -15.25 8.45 -9.95
N GLU A 77 -16.57 8.49 -9.75
CA GLU A 77 -17.56 8.08 -10.76
C GLU A 77 -17.48 8.96 -12.03
N ALA A 78 -17.25 10.27 -11.90
CA ALA A 78 -17.09 11.17 -13.04
C ALA A 78 -15.79 10.87 -13.81
N LEU A 79 -14.67 10.69 -13.10
CA LEU A 79 -13.39 10.32 -13.71
C LEU A 79 -13.47 8.96 -14.41
N LEU A 80 -14.11 7.97 -13.80
CA LEU A 80 -14.29 6.65 -14.40
C LEU A 80 -15.10 6.67 -15.70
N LYS A 81 -15.97 7.68 -15.91
CA LYS A 81 -16.71 7.83 -17.17
C LYS A 81 -15.85 8.27 -18.33
N ILE A 82 -14.72 8.92 -18.08
CA ILE A 82 -13.80 9.43 -19.10
C ILE A 82 -12.53 8.58 -19.26
N LEU A 83 -12.32 7.64 -18.33
CA LEU A 83 -11.16 6.75 -18.33
C LEU A 83 -11.51 5.40 -18.97
N ASN A 84 -10.65 4.92 -19.83
CA ASN A 84 -10.77 3.61 -20.48
C ASN A 84 -9.41 2.92 -20.38
N TYR A 85 -9.32 1.90 -19.52
CA TYR A 85 -8.08 1.15 -19.29
C TYR A 85 -8.28 -0.33 -19.53
N GLU A 86 -7.23 -0.98 -20.08
CA GLU A 86 -7.21 -2.43 -20.24
C GLU A 86 -6.99 -3.13 -18.90
N THR A 87 -5.92 -2.80 -18.19
CA THR A 87 -5.57 -3.41 -16.92
C THR A 87 -5.25 -2.35 -15.88
N VAL A 88 -5.91 -2.42 -14.74
CA VAL A 88 -5.72 -1.48 -13.61
C VAL A 88 -5.31 -2.25 -12.37
N ALA A 89 -4.36 -1.70 -11.61
CA ALA A 89 -4.01 -2.17 -10.26
C ALA A 89 -4.56 -1.20 -9.20
N ASP A 90 -5.29 -1.71 -8.21
CA ASP A 90 -5.69 -1.00 -7.00
C ASP A 90 -4.82 -1.50 -5.85
N LEU A 91 -3.90 -0.66 -5.37
CA LEU A 91 -2.83 -1.01 -4.44
C LEU A 91 -3.19 -0.57 -3.01
N GLY A 92 -3.35 -1.55 -2.12
CA GLY A 92 -3.93 -1.37 -0.81
C GLY A 92 -5.45 -1.23 -0.88
N ALA A 93 -6.09 -2.11 -1.66
CA ALA A 93 -7.48 -2.00 -2.06
C ALA A 93 -8.49 -2.13 -0.91
N GLY A 94 -8.10 -2.72 0.23
CA GLY A 94 -9.01 -3.00 1.33
C GLY A 94 -10.18 -3.88 0.89
N GLU A 95 -11.39 -3.48 1.25
CA GLU A 95 -12.63 -4.16 0.82
C GLU A 95 -12.95 -3.95 -0.68
N GLY A 96 -12.20 -3.11 -1.39
CA GLY A 96 -12.30 -2.89 -2.82
C GLY A 96 -13.40 -1.94 -3.28
N THR A 97 -13.73 -0.95 -2.49
CA THR A 97 -14.73 0.05 -2.91
C THR A 97 -14.33 0.71 -4.23
N LEU A 98 -13.04 1.09 -4.39
CA LEU A 98 -12.52 1.65 -5.65
C LEU A 98 -12.37 0.56 -6.70
N ALA A 99 -11.80 -0.60 -6.36
CA ALA A 99 -11.61 -1.72 -7.28
C ALA A 99 -12.90 -2.13 -7.99
N GLN A 100 -14.03 -2.18 -7.26
CA GLN A 100 -15.35 -2.50 -7.83
C GLN A 100 -15.86 -1.40 -8.79
N LEU A 101 -15.58 -0.13 -8.51
CA LEU A 101 -15.90 0.96 -9.43
C LEU A 101 -15.04 0.88 -10.71
N LEU A 102 -13.74 0.63 -10.55
CA LEU A 102 -12.81 0.46 -11.67
C LEU A 102 -13.21 -0.73 -12.55
N ALA A 103 -13.66 -1.84 -11.95
CA ALA A 103 -14.09 -3.04 -12.67
C ALA A 103 -15.29 -2.82 -13.59
N GLN A 104 -16.06 -1.74 -13.39
CA GLN A 104 -17.15 -1.38 -14.31
C GLN A 104 -16.66 -0.75 -15.61
N ARG A 105 -15.38 -0.37 -15.70
CA ARG A 105 -14.80 0.38 -16.83
C ARG A 105 -13.52 -0.23 -17.39
N ALA A 106 -12.72 -0.86 -16.55
CA ALA A 106 -11.52 -1.55 -16.98
C ALA A 106 -11.84 -2.96 -17.49
N ARG A 107 -11.03 -3.45 -18.41
CA ARG A 107 -11.13 -4.85 -18.88
C ARG A 107 -10.71 -5.83 -17.78
N LYS A 108 -9.68 -5.48 -17.02
CA LYS A 108 -9.19 -6.23 -15.87
C LYS A 108 -8.81 -5.30 -14.74
N VAL A 109 -9.16 -5.67 -13.50
CA VAL A 109 -8.71 -5.00 -12.28
C VAL A 109 -8.02 -6.02 -11.38
N ILE A 110 -6.84 -5.67 -10.89
CA ILE A 110 -6.08 -6.45 -9.92
C ILE A 110 -6.03 -5.63 -8.62
N ALA A 111 -6.74 -6.09 -7.61
CA ALA A 111 -6.77 -5.49 -6.28
C ALA A 111 -5.75 -6.19 -5.39
N VAL A 112 -4.81 -5.45 -4.81
CA VAL A 112 -3.78 -5.98 -3.92
C VAL A 112 -4.00 -5.44 -2.52
N ASP A 113 -4.02 -6.33 -1.53
CA ASP A 113 -4.04 -5.94 -0.11
C ASP A 113 -3.19 -6.91 0.72
N HIS A 114 -2.59 -6.40 1.80
CA HIS A 114 -1.74 -7.19 2.68
C HIS A 114 -2.53 -7.96 3.76
N SER A 115 -3.81 -7.63 3.96
CA SER A 115 -4.70 -8.29 4.90
C SER A 115 -5.42 -9.46 4.23
N PRO A 116 -5.21 -10.73 4.69
CA PRO A 116 -5.92 -11.89 4.17
C PRO A 116 -7.45 -11.74 4.27
N LYS A 117 -7.94 -11.12 5.33
CA LYS A 117 -9.38 -10.91 5.54
C LYS A 117 -9.96 -9.87 4.57
N MET A 118 -9.20 -8.82 4.24
CA MET A 118 -9.62 -7.85 3.22
C MET A 118 -9.69 -8.52 1.84
N VAL A 119 -8.70 -9.33 1.50
CA VAL A 119 -8.67 -10.10 0.24
C VAL A 119 -9.83 -11.08 0.16
N GLU A 120 -10.11 -11.83 1.24
CA GLU A 120 -11.25 -12.75 1.33
C GLU A 120 -12.58 -12.01 1.15
N PHE A 121 -12.76 -10.93 1.91
CA PHE A 121 -13.98 -10.12 1.89
C PHE A 121 -14.20 -9.47 0.53
N GLY A 122 -13.17 -8.83 -0.05
CA GLY A 122 -13.24 -8.21 -1.36
C GLY A 122 -13.52 -9.22 -2.47
N THR A 123 -12.91 -10.40 -2.41
CA THR A 123 -13.18 -11.51 -3.35
C THR A 123 -14.64 -11.96 -3.28
N LYS A 124 -15.21 -12.06 -2.06
CA LYS A 124 -16.60 -12.38 -1.86
C LYS A 124 -17.51 -11.32 -2.49
N LEU A 125 -17.26 -10.04 -2.21
CA LEU A 125 -18.02 -8.93 -2.79
C LEU A 125 -17.94 -8.90 -4.32
N ALA A 126 -16.75 -9.14 -4.90
CA ALA A 126 -16.60 -9.21 -6.35
C ALA A 126 -17.50 -10.29 -6.98
N LYS A 127 -17.62 -11.46 -6.34
CA LYS A 127 -18.52 -12.53 -6.76
C LYS A 127 -19.99 -12.14 -6.61
N GLU A 128 -20.37 -11.57 -5.47
CA GLU A 128 -21.73 -11.13 -5.18
C GLU A 128 -22.20 -10.07 -6.18
N HIS A 129 -21.31 -9.13 -6.55
CA HIS A 129 -21.59 -8.07 -7.51
C HIS A 129 -21.36 -8.49 -8.97
N LYS A 130 -21.05 -9.76 -9.23
CA LYS A 130 -20.84 -10.31 -10.58
C LYS A 130 -19.76 -9.56 -11.39
N LEU A 131 -18.62 -9.32 -10.76
CA LEU A 131 -17.47 -8.65 -11.35
C LEU A 131 -16.35 -9.68 -11.69
N PRO A 132 -16.48 -10.46 -12.77
CA PRO A 132 -15.51 -11.53 -13.10
C PRO A 132 -14.14 -10.99 -13.52
N ASN A 133 -14.06 -9.72 -13.85
CA ASN A 133 -12.84 -9.02 -14.24
C ASN A 133 -12.09 -8.39 -13.04
N LEU A 134 -12.55 -8.59 -11.80
CA LEU A 134 -11.90 -8.14 -10.58
C LEU A 134 -11.25 -9.32 -9.88
N GLU A 135 -9.92 -9.31 -9.83
CA GLU A 135 -9.06 -10.30 -9.17
C GLU A 135 -8.43 -9.71 -7.92
N TYR A 136 -8.51 -10.41 -6.78
CA TYR A 136 -7.81 -10.04 -5.56
C TYR A 136 -6.55 -10.86 -5.38
N ARG A 137 -5.48 -10.21 -4.95
CA ARG A 137 -4.20 -10.81 -4.58
C ARG A 137 -3.77 -10.38 -3.19
N LEU A 138 -3.32 -11.34 -2.40
CA LEU A 138 -2.65 -11.07 -1.15
C LEU A 138 -1.22 -10.60 -1.46
N GLY A 139 -0.83 -9.42 -0.99
CA GLY A 139 0.49 -8.87 -1.23
C GLY A 139 0.74 -7.55 -0.51
N ASP A 140 2.02 -7.21 -0.42
CA ASP A 140 2.48 -5.94 0.13
C ASP A 140 2.63 -4.92 -1.01
N ILE A 141 2.24 -3.67 -0.77
CA ILE A 141 2.45 -2.59 -1.75
C ILE A 141 3.93 -2.24 -1.97
N GLU A 142 4.82 -2.70 -1.08
CA GLU A 142 6.27 -2.59 -1.22
C GLU A 142 6.91 -3.79 -1.92
N GLU A 143 6.12 -4.84 -2.23
CA GLU A 143 6.49 -6.04 -2.98
C GLU A 143 5.25 -6.57 -3.69
N ILE A 144 4.88 -5.88 -4.78
CA ILE A 144 3.59 -6.08 -5.44
C ILE A 144 3.60 -7.39 -6.24
N PRO A 145 2.63 -8.33 -6.00
CA PRO A 145 2.56 -9.62 -6.69
C PRO A 145 1.94 -9.48 -8.09
N ILE A 146 2.48 -8.59 -8.91
CA ILE A 146 2.09 -8.31 -10.29
C ILE A 146 3.37 -8.25 -11.12
N ASP A 147 3.30 -8.81 -12.35
CA ASP A 147 4.42 -8.85 -13.28
C ASP A 147 4.84 -7.45 -13.74
N ASP A 148 6.10 -7.30 -14.13
CA ASP A 148 6.65 -6.07 -14.67
C ASP A 148 5.89 -5.64 -15.92
N ALA A 149 5.74 -4.33 -16.12
CA ALA A 149 5.16 -3.72 -17.31
C ALA A 149 3.83 -4.37 -17.79
N SER A 150 2.94 -4.71 -16.85
CA SER A 150 1.72 -5.48 -17.12
C SER A 150 0.42 -4.70 -16.93
N VAL A 151 0.45 -3.53 -16.26
CA VAL A 151 -0.74 -2.71 -16.01
C VAL A 151 -0.65 -1.35 -16.67
N ASP A 152 -1.80 -0.79 -17.03
CA ASP A 152 -1.89 0.52 -17.68
C ASP A 152 -2.06 1.66 -16.67
N LEU A 153 -2.64 1.35 -15.50
CA LEU A 153 -2.86 2.30 -14.42
C LEU A 153 -2.63 1.62 -13.07
N ALA A 154 -1.90 2.28 -12.18
CA ALA A 154 -1.71 1.86 -10.80
C ALA A 154 -2.28 2.93 -9.84
N PHE A 155 -3.17 2.53 -8.95
CA PHE A 155 -3.82 3.42 -8.00
C PHE A 155 -3.43 3.11 -6.56
N PHE A 156 -3.11 4.16 -5.78
CA PHE A 156 -3.07 4.12 -4.32
C PHE A 156 -4.23 4.95 -3.77
N SER A 157 -5.31 4.28 -3.36
CA SER A 157 -6.43 4.96 -2.74
C SER A 157 -6.34 4.86 -1.22
N GLN A 158 -5.85 5.92 -0.56
CA GLN A 158 -5.70 5.98 0.89
C GLN A 158 -4.75 4.91 1.47
N ALA A 159 -3.81 4.38 0.69
CA ALA A 159 -2.95 3.26 1.07
C ALA A 159 -1.49 3.66 1.29
N LEU A 160 -0.95 4.59 0.48
CA LEU A 160 0.48 4.90 0.47
C LEU A 160 1.03 5.39 1.82
N HIS A 161 0.20 6.05 2.63
CA HIS A 161 0.59 6.52 3.96
C HIS A 161 0.72 5.40 5.01
N HIS A 162 0.31 4.18 4.67
CA HIS A 162 0.52 2.98 5.49
C HIS A 162 1.80 2.22 5.13
N ALA A 163 2.46 2.58 4.03
CA ALA A 163 3.73 1.98 3.65
C ALA A 163 4.82 2.28 4.70
N GLU A 164 5.65 1.29 4.97
CA GLU A 164 6.83 1.45 5.82
C GLU A 164 7.89 2.27 5.09
N HIS A 165 8.03 2.02 3.77
CA HIS A 165 8.94 2.70 2.87
C HIS A 165 8.21 3.20 1.62
N PRO A 166 7.48 4.36 1.68
CA PRO A 166 6.72 4.88 0.54
C PRO A 166 7.51 4.97 -0.78
N PRO A 167 8.81 5.33 -0.80
CA PRO A 167 9.58 5.31 -2.04
C PRO A 167 9.73 3.92 -2.67
N ARG A 168 9.71 2.83 -1.86
CA ARG A 168 9.73 1.46 -2.36
C ARG A 168 8.38 1.10 -2.99
N ALA A 169 7.28 1.44 -2.34
CA ALA A 169 5.94 1.23 -2.90
C ALA A 169 5.76 1.95 -4.24
N LEU A 170 6.27 3.18 -4.36
CA LEU A 170 6.23 3.91 -5.63
C LEU A 170 7.11 3.27 -6.72
N ARG A 171 8.28 2.73 -6.38
CA ARG A 171 9.12 1.98 -7.34
C ARG A 171 8.43 0.71 -7.82
N GLU A 172 7.77 -0.01 -6.91
CA GLU A 172 6.99 -1.21 -7.26
C GLU A 172 5.81 -0.86 -8.17
N ALA A 173 5.07 0.23 -7.87
CA ALA A 173 4.02 0.71 -8.76
C ALA A 173 4.57 1.07 -10.15
N HIS A 174 5.72 1.73 -10.21
CA HIS A 174 6.38 2.04 -11.49
C HIS A 174 6.85 0.76 -12.22
N ARG A 175 7.36 -0.24 -11.50
CA ARG A 175 7.80 -1.53 -12.09
C ARG A 175 6.68 -2.24 -12.84
N ILE A 176 5.48 -2.29 -12.25
CA ILE A 176 4.33 -2.98 -12.83
C ILE A 176 3.66 -2.22 -13.98
N LEU A 177 3.91 -0.89 -14.09
CA LEU A 177 3.36 -0.07 -15.16
C LEU A 177 4.01 -0.36 -16.50
N LYS A 178 3.18 -0.50 -17.54
CA LYS A 178 3.63 -0.52 -18.93
C LYS A 178 4.30 0.80 -19.32
N PRO A 179 5.16 0.82 -20.35
CA PRO A 179 5.61 2.08 -20.94
C PRO A 179 4.42 2.99 -21.30
N GLY A 180 4.41 4.23 -20.75
CA GLY A 180 3.31 5.17 -20.92
C GLY A 180 2.11 4.94 -19.97
N GLY A 181 2.19 3.98 -19.06
CA GLY A 181 1.22 3.78 -17.98
C GLY A 181 1.28 4.89 -16.92
N THR A 182 0.24 5.02 -16.11
CA THR A 182 0.06 6.09 -15.11
C THR A 182 -0.22 5.53 -13.74
#